data_e29d37e0316e8c044786b381fa51099f
#
_entry.id   e29d37e0316e8c044786b381fa51099f
#
_cell.length_a   1.000
_cell.length_b   1.000
_cell.length_c   1.000
_cell.angle_alpha   90.00
_cell.angle_beta   90.00
_cell.angle_gamma   90.00
#
_symmetry.space_group_name_H-M   'P 1'
#
loop_
_entity.id
_entity.type
_entity.pdbx_description
1 polymer ?
#
loop_
_entity_poly.entity_id
_entity_poly.type
_entity_poly.pdbx_seq_one_letter_code
_entity_poly.pdbx_strand_id
1 'polypeptide(L)'
;MASRIDLQSKLEELLDGNEVYYKPPKNIMMSYPAIRYNLKDIVLNHADDSAYTKRNRYEVIVIDKKPDNPVISKLLDLPYCSYDRQYVAENLYHDVLILYW
;
A
#
# COMPACT_ATOMS: atom_id res chain seq x y z
N MET A 1 16.54 -7.95 2.38
CA MET A 1 15.11 -7.80 2.61
C MET A 1 14.77 -6.31 2.73
N ALA A 2 13.79 -5.84 1.96
CA ALA A 2 13.42 -4.44 2.00
C ALA A 2 12.69 -4.10 3.31
N SER A 3 12.94 -2.93 3.84
CA SER A 3 12.33 -2.47 5.08
C SER A 3 11.04 -1.69 4.80
N ARG A 4 10.26 -1.43 5.86
CA ARG A 4 9.08 -0.57 5.73
C ARG A 4 9.49 0.85 5.31
N ILE A 5 10.65 1.31 5.74
CA ILE A 5 11.13 2.64 5.34
C ILE A 5 11.39 2.70 3.83
N ASP A 6 11.92 1.62 3.26
CA ASP A 6 12.10 1.53 1.81
C ASP A 6 10.75 1.54 1.10
N LEU A 7 9.74 0.86 1.64
CA LEU A 7 8.40 0.89 1.10
C LEU A 7 7.81 2.30 1.18
N GLN A 8 7.98 2.98 2.31
CA GLN A 8 7.52 4.36 2.48
C GLN A 8 8.09 5.26 1.38
N SER A 9 9.40 5.17 1.16
CA SER A 9 10.08 5.96 0.14
C SER A 9 9.55 5.63 -1.26
N LYS A 10 9.32 4.35 -1.54
CA LYS A 10 8.80 3.92 -2.83
C LYS A 10 7.39 4.45 -3.07
N LEU A 11 6.53 4.40 -2.06
CA LEU A 11 5.18 4.90 -2.19
C LEU A 11 5.16 6.42 -2.39
N GLU A 12 6.03 7.14 -1.70
CA GLU A 12 6.16 8.59 -1.90
C GLU A 12 6.63 8.91 -3.31
N GLU A 13 7.57 8.14 -3.83
CA GLU A 13 8.05 8.29 -5.19
C GLU A 13 6.93 8.08 -6.22
N LEU A 14 6.14 7.03 -6.05
CA LEU A 14 5.06 6.72 -6.97
C LEU A 14 3.93 7.72 -6.92
N LEU A 15 3.62 8.23 -5.73
CA LEU A 15 2.60 9.25 -5.55
C LEU A 15 3.08 10.63 -6.02
N ASP A 16 4.39 10.81 -6.11
CA ASP A 16 5.03 12.10 -6.41
C ASP A 16 4.66 13.13 -5.34
N GLY A 17 4.79 12.73 -4.08
CA GLY A 17 4.48 13.58 -2.96
C GLY A 17 4.75 12.87 -1.65
N ASN A 18 4.48 13.53 -0.54
CA ASN A 18 4.74 13.01 0.79
C ASN A 18 3.48 12.69 1.60
N GLU A 19 2.33 12.62 0.94
CA GLU A 19 1.06 12.28 1.59
C GLU A 19 0.91 10.77 1.67
N VAL A 20 1.88 10.10 2.33
CA VAL A 20 1.90 8.66 2.53
C VAL A 20 1.99 8.39 4.03
N TYR A 21 1.03 7.68 4.56
CA TYR A 21 0.86 7.49 6.01
C TYR A 21 0.82 6.02 6.37
N TYR A 22 1.60 5.65 7.36
CA TYR A 22 1.61 4.29 7.91
C TYR A 22 0.78 4.25 9.18
N LYS A 23 -0.31 3.48 9.16
CA LYS A 23 -1.24 3.32 10.29
C LYS A 23 -1.61 4.65 10.93
N PRO A 24 -2.11 5.63 10.15
CA PRO A 24 -2.42 6.93 10.71
C PRO A 24 -3.61 6.86 11.68
N PRO A 25 -3.68 7.77 12.66
CA PRO A 25 -4.86 7.87 13.49
C PRO A 25 -6.06 8.33 12.68
N LYS A 26 -7.27 8.04 13.16
CA LYS A 26 -8.52 8.31 12.43
C LYS A 26 -8.74 9.79 12.13
N ASN A 27 -8.23 10.67 12.96
CA ASN A 27 -8.47 12.09 12.86
C ASN A 27 -7.35 12.88 12.21
N ILE A 28 -6.45 12.20 11.49
CA ILE A 28 -5.38 12.89 10.80
C ILE A 28 -5.94 13.66 9.60
N MET A 29 -5.42 14.86 9.39
CA MET A 29 -5.75 15.66 8.21
C MET A 29 -4.84 15.27 7.06
N MET A 30 -5.45 14.92 5.93
CA MET A 30 -4.70 14.52 4.73
C MET A 30 -5.04 15.45 3.58
N SER A 31 -4.05 15.70 2.74
CA SER A 31 -4.27 16.33 1.43
C SER A 31 -4.35 15.22 0.39
N TYR A 32 -5.33 15.28 -0.50
CA TYR A 32 -5.56 14.22 -1.47
C TYR A 32 -5.01 14.61 -2.84
N PRO A 33 -4.45 13.65 -3.60
CA PRO A 33 -4.41 12.20 -3.32
C PRO A 33 -3.45 11.85 -2.19
N ALA A 34 -3.78 10.80 -1.45
CA ALA A 34 -2.98 10.31 -0.34
C ALA A 34 -2.92 8.79 -0.38
N ILE A 35 -1.91 8.22 0.24
CA ILE A 35 -1.78 6.79 0.42
C ILE A 35 -1.73 6.49 1.91
N ARG A 36 -2.54 5.54 2.34
CA ARG A 36 -2.51 4.98 3.68
C ARG A 36 -2.17 3.51 3.57
N TYR A 37 -1.25 3.01 4.37
CA TYR A 37 -0.91 1.60 4.31
C TYR A 37 -0.66 1.04 5.70
N ASN A 38 -0.83 -0.27 5.83
CA ASN A 38 -0.57 -0.97 7.09
C ASN A 38 -0.14 -2.39 6.78
N LEU A 39 0.60 -2.98 7.72
CA LEU A 39 0.97 -4.39 7.63
C LEU A 39 -0.27 -5.23 7.90
N LYS A 40 -0.66 -6.05 6.94
CA LYS A 40 -1.83 -6.91 7.06
C LYS A 40 -1.45 -8.21 7.77
N ASP A 41 -0.41 -8.88 7.27
CA ASP A 41 0.13 -10.07 7.91
C ASP A 41 1.52 -10.37 7.35
N ILE A 42 2.11 -11.44 7.85
CA ILE A 42 3.40 -11.92 7.40
C ILE A 42 3.20 -13.35 6.90
N VAL A 43 3.52 -13.57 5.63
CA VAL A 43 3.39 -14.89 5.01
C VAL A 43 4.70 -15.64 5.16
N LEU A 44 4.63 -16.85 5.70
CA LEU A 44 5.79 -17.71 5.90
C LEU A 44 5.70 -18.89 4.92
N ASN A 45 6.76 -19.10 4.16
CA ASN A 45 6.89 -20.27 3.30
C ASN A 45 8.00 -21.14 3.85
N HIS A 46 7.66 -22.35 4.25
CA HIS A 46 8.59 -23.31 4.80
C HIS A 46 9.17 -24.19 3.71
N ALA A 47 10.50 -24.28 3.66
CA ALA A 47 11.16 -25.25 2.83
C ALA A 47 11.43 -26.52 3.62
N ASP A 48 11.58 -27.66 2.92
CA ASP A 48 11.65 -28.97 3.55
C ASP A 48 12.80 -29.12 4.54
N ASP A 49 13.88 -28.36 4.38
CA ASP A 49 15.10 -28.53 5.16
C ASP A 49 15.41 -27.36 6.06
N SER A 50 14.41 -26.88 6.79
CA SER A 50 14.57 -25.88 7.83
C SER A 50 14.71 -24.43 7.37
N ALA A 51 14.98 -24.16 6.12
CA ALA A 51 14.97 -22.78 5.61
C ALA A 51 13.55 -22.35 5.30
N TYR A 52 13.23 -21.11 5.60
CA TYR A 52 11.94 -20.56 5.23
C TYR A 52 12.10 -19.09 4.81
N THR A 53 11.15 -18.61 4.02
CA THR A 53 11.12 -17.23 3.60
C THR A 53 9.94 -16.52 4.25
N LYS A 54 10.13 -15.25 4.55
CA LYS A 54 9.09 -14.37 5.08
C LYS A 54 8.79 -13.29 4.07
N ARG A 55 7.50 -13.01 3.88
CA ARG A 55 7.06 -11.86 3.08
C ARG A 55 6.06 -11.07 3.87
N ASN A 56 6.30 -9.79 4.00
CA ASN A 56 5.36 -8.88 4.62
C ASN A 56 4.27 -8.55 3.61
N ARG A 57 3.03 -8.74 4.01
CA ARG A 57 1.89 -8.39 3.16
C ARG A 57 1.26 -7.12 3.69
N TYR A 58 1.29 -6.10 2.87
CA TYR A 58 0.75 -4.78 3.21
C TYR A 58 -0.56 -4.54 2.49
N GLU A 59 -1.48 -3.89 3.17
CA GLU A 59 -2.66 -3.33 2.55
C GLU A 59 -2.36 -1.86 2.26
N VAL A 60 -2.46 -1.48 0.99
CA VAL A 60 -2.18 -0.12 0.52
C VAL A 60 -3.49 0.47 0.01
N ILE A 61 -3.88 1.61 0.55
CA ILE A 61 -5.13 2.27 0.18
C ILE A 61 -4.81 3.63 -0.42
N VAL A 62 -5.18 3.81 -1.69
CA VAL A 62 -5.03 5.09 -2.38
C VAL A 62 -6.34 5.84 -2.24
N ILE A 63 -6.29 7.04 -1.67
CA ILE A 63 -7.46 7.86 -1.39
C ILE A 63 -7.41 9.10 -2.27
N ASP A 64 -8.45 9.32 -3.07
CA ASP A 64 -8.52 10.49 -3.95
C ASP A 64 -9.97 10.92 -4.12
N LYS A 65 -10.14 12.16 -4.54
CA LYS A 65 -11.44 12.71 -4.93
C LYS A 65 -11.89 12.19 -6.29
N LYS A 66 -10.98 11.63 -7.08
CA LYS A 66 -11.26 11.08 -8.41
C LYS A 66 -11.11 9.57 -8.40
N PRO A 67 -11.93 8.84 -9.18
CA PRO A 67 -11.92 7.38 -9.15
C PRO A 67 -10.76 6.74 -9.93
N ASP A 68 -10.00 7.50 -10.71
CA ASP A 68 -9.02 6.97 -11.66
C ASP A 68 -7.63 7.58 -11.45
N ASN A 69 -7.13 7.49 -10.23
CA ASN A 69 -5.80 8.02 -9.92
C ASN A 69 -4.72 7.22 -10.64
N PRO A 70 -3.79 7.88 -11.37
CA PRO A 70 -2.75 7.17 -12.12
C PRO A 70 -1.74 6.42 -11.25
N VAL A 71 -1.66 6.72 -9.95
CA VAL A 71 -0.74 5.98 -9.07
C VAL A 71 -1.12 4.51 -8.95
N ILE A 72 -2.39 4.16 -9.18
CA ILE A 72 -2.84 2.77 -9.13
C ILE A 72 -2.14 1.93 -10.19
N SER A 73 -2.04 2.43 -11.43
CA SER A 73 -1.27 1.76 -12.47
C SER A 73 0.20 1.61 -12.10
N LYS A 74 0.77 2.65 -11.52
CA LYS A 74 2.17 2.61 -11.09
C LYS A 74 2.40 1.56 -10.00
N LEU A 75 1.47 1.45 -9.07
CA LEU A 75 1.53 0.42 -8.03
C LEU A 75 1.41 -0.98 -8.62
N LEU A 76 0.51 -1.17 -9.59
CA LEU A 76 0.31 -2.46 -10.22
C LEU A 76 1.50 -2.89 -11.08
N ASP A 77 2.38 -1.96 -11.46
CA ASP A 77 3.63 -2.29 -12.14
C ASP A 77 4.68 -2.85 -11.19
N LEU A 78 4.49 -2.73 -9.88
CA LEU A 78 5.40 -3.33 -8.92
C LEU A 78 5.21 -4.84 -8.89
N PRO A 79 6.29 -5.62 -8.73
CA PRO A 79 6.13 -7.06 -8.56
C PRO A 79 5.37 -7.36 -7.27
N TYR A 80 4.52 -8.39 -7.32
CA TYR A 80 3.75 -8.86 -6.17
C TYR A 80 2.74 -7.84 -5.63
N CYS A 81 2.23 -6.98 -6.50
CA CYS A 81 1.14 -6.07 -6.17
C CYS A 81 -0.11 -6.50 -6.92
N SER A 82 -1.23 -6.55 -6.23
CA SER A 82 -2.52 -6.88 -6.84
C SER A 82 -3.60 -5.92 -6.37
N TYR A 83 -4.61 -5.74 -7.20
CA TYR A 83 -5.74 -4.87 -6.89
C TYR A 83 -6.81 -5.68 -6.14
N ASP A 84 -7.31 -5.14 -5.05
CA ASP A 84 -8.36 -5.80 -4.27
C ASP A 84 -9.75 -5.24 -4.62
N ARG A 85 -10.01 -3.98 -4.27
CA ARG A 85 -11.32 -3.40 -4.48
C ARG A 85 -11.29 -1.88 -4.40
N GLN A 86 -12.38 -1.25 -4.82
CA GLN A 86 -12.62 0.16 -4.63
C GLN A 86 -13.90 0.35 -3.82
N TYR A 87 -13.88 1.29 -2.90
CA TYR A 87 -15.08 1.69 -2.19
C TYR A 87 -15.09 3.21 -1.99
N VAL A 88 -16.26 3.75 -1.67
CA VAL A 88 -16.42 5.19 -1.43
C VAL A 88 -16.76 5.40 0.05
N ALA A 89 -16.02 6.29 0.69
CA ALA A 89 -16.28 6.70 2.07
C ALA A 89 -15.97 8.18 2.20
N GLU A 90 -16.83 8.92 2.88
CA GLU A 90 -16.66 10.35 3.12
C GLU A 90 -16.45 11.15 1.82
N ASN A 91 -17.14 10.75 0.76
CA ASN A 91 -17.05 11.34 -0.58
C ASN A 91 -15.69 11.20 -1.24
N LEU A 92 -14.91 10.20 -0.82
CA LEU A 92 -13.59 9.92 -1.38
C LEU A 92 -13.55 8.48 -1.89
N TYR A 93 -12.83 8.29 -2.99
CA TYR A 93 -12.60 6.97 -3.55
C TYR A 93 -11.41 6.34 -2.88
N HIS A 94 -11.59 5.10 -2.41
CA HIS A 94 -10.55 4.32 -1.75
C HIS A 94 -10.26 3.10 -2.61
N ASP A 95 -9.07 3.03 -3.18
CA ASP A 95 -8.62 1.87 -3.94
C ASP A 95 -7.70 1.05 -3.07
N VAL A 96 -8.08 -0.20 -2.82
CA VAL A 96 -7.35 -1.10 -1.94
C VAL A 96 -6.52 -2.05 -2.77
N LEU A 97 -5.22 -2.08 -2.48
CA LEU A 97 -4.28 -2.97 -3.13
C LEU A 97 -3.54 -3.79 -2.08
N ILE A 98 -3.09 -4.97 -2.49
CA ILE A 98 -2.30 -5.86 -1.65
C ILE A 98 -0.90 -5.91 -2.23
N LEU A 99 0.09 -5.67 -1.39
CA LEU A 99 1.48 -5.60 -1.83
C LEU A 99 2.35 -6.44 -0.90
N TYR A 100 3.12 -7.34 -1.48
CA TYR A 100 4.16 -8.09 -0.76
C TYR A 100 5.48 -7.32 -0.87
N TRP A 101 6.08 -7.09 0.28
CA TRP A 101 7.30 -6.27 0.30
C TRP A 101 8.44 -6.87 1.14
#